data_3e9478c448d0349b3d7d235edae1be5d
#
_entry.id   3e9478c448d0349b3d7d235edae1be5d
#
_cell.length_a   1.000
_cell.length_b   1.000
_cell.length_c   1.000
_cell.angle_alpha   90.00
_cell.angle_beta   90.00
_cell.angle_gamma   90.00
#
_symmetry.space_group_name_H-M   'P 1'
#
loop_
_entity.id
_entity.type
_entity.pdbx_description
1 polymer ?
#
loop_
_entity_poly.entity_id
_entity_poly.type
_entity_poly.pdbx_seq_one_letter_code
_entity_poly.pdbx_strand_id
1 'polypeptide(L)'
;DVRLFEVGTVFRACEGQAPQERLMVAAVLTGARRPRHWSEGDPPDMDIWDLKRHFELAVSTAAPQAAVVPGSAGLLWTATGADGRKLGWASALRADSPRWAGPLLGLEVEIAVGGASSAGYVPLPTQPAAVQDLSLVVPAGVLAADVEVRMRRVAGPLLERLEVLDEYRGPKLPAGTRGVTWRCVFRDPVRTLRDSDVDEIIRRALTALEGELGVRRRTV
;
A
#
# COMPACT_ATOMS: atom_id res chain seq x y z
N ASP A 1 -7.34 -20.86 -12.86
CA ASP A 1 -7.37 -19.55 -12.19
C ASP A 1 -8.55 -19.51 -11.25
N VAL A 2 -8.32 -19.19 -9.98
CA VAL A 2 -9.39 -19.10 -8.98
C VAL A 2 -9.31 -17.73 -8.30
N ARG A 3 -10.45 -17.06 -8.21
CA ARG A 3 -10.67 -15.82 -7.47
C ARG A 3 -12.04 -15.92 -6.84
N LEU A 4 -12.04 -16.33 -5.60
CA LEU A 4 -13.28 -16.51 -4.83
C LEU A 4 -13.24 -15.57 -3.63
N PHE A 5 -14.41 -15.08 -3.27
CA PHE A 5 -14.59 -14.35 -2.02
C PHE A 5 -15.91 -14.76 -1.37
N GLU A 6 -15.95 -14.58 -0.07
CA GLU A 6 -17.15 -14.80 0.73
C GLU A 6 -17.27 -13.67 1.77
N VAL A 7 -18.51 -13.29 2.06
CA VAL A 7 -18.84 -12.43 3.18
C VAL A 7 -19.76 -13.21 4.10
N GLY A 8 -19.34 -13.42 5.34
CA GLY A 8 -20.10 -14.26 6.28
C GLY A 8 -19.77 -13.95 7.74
N THR A 9 -20.62 -14.46 8.61
CA THR A 9 -20.41 -14.35 10.05
C THR A 9 -19.57 -15.52 10.57
N VAL A 10 -18.48 -15.18 11.25
CA VAL A 10 -17.61 -16.14 11.94
C VAL A 10 -17.91 -16.14 13.43
N PHE A 11 -18.03 -17.32 14.00
CA PHE A 11 -18.34 -17.52 15.41
C PHE A 11 -17.08 -17.98 16.15
N ARG A 12 -16.74 -17.28 17.22
CA ARG A 12 -15.63 -17.67 18.09
C ARG A 12 -16.18 -18.10 19.45
N ALA A 13 -15.88 -19.30 19.86
CA ALA A 13 -16.23 -19.78 21.19
C ALA A 13 -15.53 -18.94 22.27
N CYS A 14 -16.29 -18.52 23.25
CA CYS A 14 -15.79 -17.83 24.45
C CYS A 14 -16.19 -18.66 25.66
N GLU A 15 -15.21 -19.02 26.50
CA GLU A 15 -15.45 -19.86 27.68
C GLU A 15 -16.39 -19.15 28.67
N GLY A 16 -17.53 -19.80 29.01
CA GLY A 16 -18.52 -19.24 29.93
C GLY A 16 -19.36 -18.07 29.44
N GLN A 17 -19.27 -17.70 28.16
CA GLN A 17 -20.03 -16.61 27.54
C GLN A 17 -20.66 -17.05 26.20
N ALA A 18 -21.60 -16.23 25.69
CA ALA A 18 -22.11 -16.43 24.35
C ALA A 18 -20.98 -16.33 23.32
N PRO A 19 -21.02 -17.10 22.22
CA PRO A 19 -20.03 -17.00 21.16
C PRO A 19 -19.92 -15.57 20.62
N GLN A 20 -18.70 -15.14 20.38
CA GLN A 20 -18.46 -13.85 19.75
C GLN A 20 -18.68 -13.97 18.23
N GLU A 21 -19.56 -13.15 17.69
CA GLU A 21 -19.86 -13.07 16.26
C GLU A 21 -19.06 -11.94 15.63
N ARG A 22 -18.50 -12.22 14.44
CA ARG A 22 -17.80 -11.22 13.65
C ARG A 22 -18.18 -11.37 12.19
N LEU A 23 -18.55 -10.29 11.54
CA LEU A 23 -18.76 -10.26 10.12
C LEU A 23 -17.40 -10.13 9.41
N MET A 24 -17.10 -11.05 8.51
CA MET A 24 -15.81 -11.15 7.84
C MET A 24 -16.00 -11.13 6.33
N VAL A 25 -15.02 -10.59 5.61
CA VAL A 25 -14.79 -10.86 4.20
C VAL A 25 -13.51 -11.68 4.06
N ALA A 26 -13.59 -12.78 3.33
CA ALA A 26 -12.45 -13.63 3.01
C ALA A 26 -12.31 -13.75 1.48
N ALA A 27 -11.08 -13.90 0.99
CA ALA A 27 -10.84 -14.19 -0.41
C ALA A 27 -9.67 -15.16 -0.59
N VAL A 28 -9.76 -15.94 -1.66
CA VAL A 28 -8.74 -16.89 -2.10
C VAL A 28 -8.40 -16.63 -3.56
N LEU A 29 -7.10 -16.55 -3.86
CA LEU A 29 -6.56 -16.21 -5.16
C LEU A 29 -5.52 -17.25 -5.58
N THR A 30 -5.57 -17.73 -6.82
CA THR A 30 -4.52 -18.54 -7.44
C THR A 30 -4.60 -18.50 -8.95
N GLY A 31 -3.48 -18.76 -9.63
CA GLY A 31 -3.39 -18.82 -11.08
C GLY A 31 -2.97 -17.50 -11.72
N ALA A 32 -3.27 -17.33 -12.98
CA ALA A 32 -2.77 -16.21 -13.78
C ALA A 32 -3.38 -14.86 -13.35
N ARG A 33 -2.54 -13.82 -13.37
CA ARG A 33 -2.93 -12.44 -13.01
C ARG A 33 -4.06 -11.90 -13.89
N ARG A 34 -4.13 -12.31 -15.15
CA ARG A 34 -5.14 -11.92 -16.13
C ARG A 34 -5.44 -13.07 -17.08
N PRO A 35 -6.58 -13.08 -17.77
CA PRO A 35 -6.84 -14.05 -18.83
C PRO A 35 -5.78 -13.97 -19.92
N ARG A 36 -5.49 -15.14 -20.54
CA ARG A 36 -4.62 -15.22 -21.70
C ARG A 36 -5.24 -14.44 -22.87
N HIS A 37 -4.42 -13.66 -23.56
CA HIS A 37 -4.84 -12.90 -24.72
C HIS A 37 -3.96 -13.25 -25.92
N TRP A 38 -4.55 -13.33 -27.11
CA TRP A 38 -3.87 -13.79 -28.33
C TRP A 38 -2.69 -12.88 -28.77
N SER A 39 -2.76 -11.59 -28.48
CA SER A 39 -1.71 -10.61 -28.84
C SER A 39 -0.61 -10.48 -27.79
N GLU A 40 -0.75 -11.13 -26.66
CA GLU A 40 0.15 -11.05 -25.53
C GLU A 40 0.62 -12.45 -25.15
N GLY A 41 1.85 -12.58 -24.68
CA GLY A 41 2.35 -13.85 -24.17
C GLY A 41 1.56 -14.38 -22.97
N ASP A 42 1.98 -15.50 -22.44
CA ASP A 42 1.35 -16.06 -21.23
C ASP A 42 1.40 -15.05 -20.09
N PRO A 43 0.26 -14.78 -19.43
CA PRO A 43 0.23 -13.87 -18.32
C PRO A 43 1.04 -14.45 -17.14
N PRO A 44 1.72 -13.61 -16.34
CA PRO A 44 2.36 -14.08 -15.13
C PRO A 44 1.32 -14.56 -14.13
N ASP A 45 1.71 -15.50 -13.27
CA ASP A 45 0.90 -15.91 -12.14
C ASP A 45 0.76 -14.79 -11.12
N MET A 46 -0.31 -14.86 -10.33
CA MET A 46 -0.50 -13.98 -9.18
C MET A 46 0.60 -14.22 -8.15
N ASP A 47 1.09 -13.13 -7.58
CA ASP A 47 2.11 -13.12 -6.56
C ASP A 47 1.64 -12.47 -5.26
N ILE A 48 2.57 -12.34 -4.31
CA ILE A 48 2.28 -11.72 -3.01
C ILE A 48 1.88 -10.24 -3.14
N TRP A 49 2.32 -9.53 -4.19
CA TRP A 49 1.99 -8.12 -4.39
C TRP A 49 0.56 -7.96 -4.91
N ASP A 50 0.07 -8.92 -5.71
CA ASP A 50 -1.34 -8.98 -6.09
C ASP A 50 -2.21 -9.23 -4.85
N LEU A 51 -1.80 -10.16 -3.98
CA LEU A 51 -2.45 -10.37 -2.69
C LEU A 51 -2.47 -9.10 -1.85
N LYS A 52 -1.34 -8.38 -1.75
CA LYS A 52 -1.25 -7.12 -1.01
C LYS A 52 -2.26 -6.11 -1.50
N ARG A 53 -2.33 -5.90 -2.81
CA ARG A 53 -3.29 -4.97 -3.42
C ARG A 53 -4.75 -5.32 -3.07
N HIS A 54 -5.11 -6.60 -3.17
CA HIS A 54 -6.46 -7.06 -2.82
C HIS A 54 -6.73 -6.89 -1.32
N PHE A 55 -5.74 -7.16 -0.48
CA PHE A 55 -5.85 -6.98 0.96
C PHE A 55 -6.02 -5.51 1.34
N GLU A 56 -5.22 -4.60 0.79
CA GLU A 56 -5.36 -3.15 1.01
C GLU A 56 -6.73 -2.64 0.55
N LEU A 57 -7.24 -3.13 -0.58
CA LEU A 57 -8.59 -2.79 -1.05
C LEU A 57 -9.67 -3.30 -0.09
N ALA A 58 -9.56 -4.54 0.38
CA ALA A 58 -10.50 -5.10 1.35
C ALA A 58 -10.47 -4.33 2.67
N VAL A 59 -9.27 -4.00 3.19
CA VAL A 59 -9.10 -3.21 4.41
C VAL A 59 -9.67 -1.80 4.26
N SER A 60 -9.37 -1.10 3.18
CA SER A 60 -9.87 0.27 2.97
C SER A 60 -11.39 0.33 2.87
N THR A 61 -12.03 -0.77 2.46
CA THR A 61 -13.49 -0.86 2.32
C THR A 61 -14.16 -1.37 3.60
N ALA A 62 -13.62 -2.45 4.18
CA ALA A 62 -14.25 -3.14 5.30
C ALA A 62 -13.87 -2.55 6.67
N ALA A 63 -12.67 -2.01 6.79
CA ALA A 63 -12.10 -1.46 8.03
C ALA A 63 -11.25 -0.20 7.75
N PRO A 64 -11.82 0.90 7.27
CA PRO A 64 -11.09 2.06 6.73
C PRO A 64 -10.18 2.77 7.75
N GLN A 65 -10.37 2.50 9.05
CA GLN A 65 -9.51 3.03 10.12
C GLN A 65 -8.32 2.13 10.46
N ALA A 66 -8.21 0.96 9.82
CA ALA A 66 -7.11 0.05 10.06
C ALA A 66 -5.88 0.39 9.22
N ALA A 67 -4.70 0.19 9.80
CA ALA A 67 -3.43 0.29 9.09
C ALA A 67 -2.99 -1.11 8.61
N VAL A 68 -2.51 -1.19 7.36
CA VAL A 68 -1.87 -2.40 6.84
C VAL A 68 -0.39 -2.34 7.17
N VAL A 69 0.09 -3.34 7.91
CA VAL A 69 1.48 -3.44 8.35
C VAL A 69 2.07 -4.81 7.98
N PRO A 70 3.41 -4.95 7.90
CA PRO A 70 4.05 -6.25 7.74
C PRO A 70 3.56 -7.24 8.81
N GLY A 71 3.30 -8.47 8.38
CA GLY A 71 2.82 -9.53 9.25
C GLY A 71 3.96 -10.19 10.04
N SER A 72 3.58 -11.04 10.98
CA SER A 72 4.48 -11.90 11.77
C SER A 72 3.92 -13.32 11.84
N ALA A 73 4.69 -14.26 12.35
CA ALA A 73 4.27 -15.66 12.55
C ALA A 73 3.69 -16.33 11.28
N GLY A 74 4.33 -16.12 10.13
CA GLY A 74 3.94 -16.73 8.86
C GLY A 74 2.90 -15.94 8.06
N LEU A 75 2.40 -14.82 8.58
CA LEU A 75 1.57 -13.89 7.83
C LEU A 75 2.43 -12.92 7.03
N LEU A 76 1.98 -12.56 5.84
CA LEU A 76 2.64 -11.54 5.01
C LEU A 76 2.26 -10.13 5.44
N TRP A 77 0.97 -9.90 5.68
CA TRP A 77 0.45 -8.61 6.16
C TRP A 77 -0.65 -8.82 7.19
N THR A 78 -0.83 -7.81 8.04
CA THR A 78 -1.93 -7.71 8.98
C THR A 78 -2.59 -6.35 8.89
N ALA A 79 -3.91 -6.31 9.08
CA ALA A 79 -4.67 -5.09 9.29
C ALA A 79 -4.85 -4.89 10.80
N THR A 80 -4.43 -3.73 11.30
CA THR A 80 -4.45 -3.43 12.73
C THR A 80 -5.24 -2.15 12.99
N GLY A 81 -6.21 -2.21 13.88
CA GLY A 81 -6.98 -1.05 14.31
C GLY A 81 -6.17 -0.10 15.19
N ALA A 82 -6.69 1.09 15.43
CA ALA A 82 -6.05 2.11 16.28
C ALA A 82 -5.84 1.64 17.73
N ASP A 83 -6.65 0.68 18.17
CA ASP A 83 -6.56 0.00 19.47
C ASP A 83 -5.53 -1.14 19.52
N GLY A 84 -4.79 -1.36 18.43
CA GLY A 84 -3.83 -2.44 18.26
C GLY A 84 -4.46 -3.81 17.98
N ARG A 85 -5.79 -3.92 17.90
CA ARG A 85 -6.49 -5.17 17.59
C ARG A 85 -6.26 -5.57 16.13
N LYS A 86 -5.96 -6.85 15.90
CA LYS A 86 -5.87 -7.40 14.56
C LYS A 86 -7.27 -7.56 13.97
N LEU A 87 -7.50 -6.87 12.85
CA LEU A 87 -8.76 -6.86 12.10
C LEU A 87 -8.71 -7.71 10.83
N GLY A 88 -7.52 -8.07 10.38
CA GLY A 88 -7.37 -8.88 9.18
C GLY A 88 -5.96 -9.39 8.99
N TRP A 89 -5.82 -10.30 8.03
CA TRP A 89 -4.55 -10.91 7.65
C TRP A 89 -4.52 -11.28 6.18
N ALA A 90 -3.31 -11.39 5.62
CA ALA A 90 -3.05 -11.91 4.28
C ALA A 90 -1.80 -12.79 4.31
N SER A 91 -1.85 -13.95 3.65
CA SER A 91 -0.79 -14.94 3.63
C SER A 91 -0.86 -15.87 2.42
N ALA A 92 0.25 -16.55 2.16
CA ALA A 92 0.22 -17.77 1.36
C ALA A 92 -0.44 -18.88 2.17
N LEU A 93 -1.39 -19.58 1.57
CA LEU A 93 -2.13 -20.66 2.22
C LEU A 93 -1.48 -22.01 1.91
N ARG A 94 -1.55 -22.90 2.89
CA ARG A 94 -1.25 -24.32 2.70
C ARG A 94 -2.57 -25.07 2.59
N ALA A 95 -2.84 -25.65 1.43
CA ALA A 95 -4.00 -26.49 1.20
C ALA A 95 -3.57 -27.74 0.44
N ASP A 96 -4.37 -28.78 0.52
CA ASP A 96 -4.26 -29.96 -0.34
C ASP A 96 -4.74 -29.55 -1.74
N SER A 97 -3.78 -29.09 -2.55
CA SER A 97 -4.02 -28.61 -3.90
C SER A 97 -3.31 -29.49 -4.92
N PRO A 98 -3.84 -29.64 -6.13
CA PRO A 98 -3.17 -30.39 -7.20
C PRO A 98 -1.77 -29.80 -7.46
N ARG A 99 -0.81 -30.66 -7.86
CA ARG A 99 0.58 -30.26 -8.14
C ARG A 99 0.72 -29.19 -9.24
N TRP A 100 -0.27 -29.08 -10.11
CA TRP A 100 -0.31 -28.08 -11.19
C TRP A 100 -0.92 -26.74 -10.76
N ALA A 101 -1.53 -26.67 -9.57
CA ALA A 101 -2.03 -25.41 -9.04
C ALA A 101 -0.86 -24.52 -8.61
N GLY A 102 -0.94 -23.26 -8.96
CA GLY A 102 -0.02 -22.23 -8.50
C GLY A 102 -0.12 -21.98 -6.99
N PRO A 103 0.64 -21.03 -6.47
CA PRO A 103 0.55 -20.67 -5.05
C PRO A 103 -0.86 -20.22 -4.71
N LEU A 104 -1.37 -20.73 -3.58
CA LEU A 104 -2.67 -20.33 -3.06
C LEU A 104 -2.47 -19.17 -2.10
N LEU A 105 -3.09 -18.03 -2.40
CA LEU A 105 -3.01 -16.80 -1.63
C LEU A 105 -4.35 -16.52 -0.99
N GLY A 106 -4.36 -16.08 0.27
CA GLY A 106 -5.60 -15.81 0.99
C GLY A 106 -5.53 -14.58 1.86
N LEU A 107 -6.69 -13.97 2.04
CA LEU A 107 -6.89 -12.86 2.94
C LEU A 107 -8.21 -13.01 3.70
N GLU A 108 -8.28 -12.36 4.86
CA GLU A 108 -9.49 -12.25 5.65
C GLU A 108 -9.47 -10.92 6.40
N VAL A 109 -10.61 -10.20 6.39
CA VAL A 109 -10.76 -8.89 7.02
C VAL A 109 -12.10 -8.83 7.74
N GLU A 110 -12.08 -8.38 9.00
CA GLU A 110 -13.27 -8.09 9.75
C GLU A 110 -13.95 -6.83 9.20
N ILE A 111 -15.25 -6.93 8.92
CA ILE A 111 -16.04 -5.80 8.48
C ILE A 111 -16.45 -5.00 9.71
N ALA A 112 -15.97 -3.78 9.82
CA ALA A 112 -16.36 -2.89 10.89
C ALA A 112 -17.86 -2.55 10.75
N VAL A 113 -18.65 -3.01 11.71
CA VAL A 113 -20.06 -2.64 11.82
C VAL A 113 -20.12 -1.23 12.41
N GLY A 114 -19.99 -0.23 11.59
CA GLY A 114 -20.10 1.18 11.95
C GLY A 114 -20.56 1.95 10.74
N GLY A 115 -21.43 2.93 10.94
CA GLY A 115 -22.06 3.65 9.84
C GLY A 115 -21.05 4.09 8.78
N ALA A 116 -21.31 3.74 7.54
CA ALA A 116 -20.55 4.28 6.43
C ALA A 116 -20.64 5.81 6.54
N SER A 117 -19.49 6.44 6.76
CA SER A 117 -19.40 7.89 6.59
C SER A 117 -19.79 8.16 5.15
N SER A 118 -20.94 8.79 4.94
CA SER A 118 -21.29 9.24 3.59
C SER A 118 -20.16 10.15 3.14
N ALA A 119 -19.55 9.84 2.00
CA ALA A 119 -18.56 10.73 1.41
C ALA A 119 -19.24 12.08 1.18
N GLY A 120 -18.91 13.06 2.03
CA GLY A 120 -19.38 14.43 1.83
C GLY A 120 -18.86 14.95 0.48
N TYR A 121 -19.61 15.84 -0.13
CA TYR A 121 -19.15 16.54 -1.32
C TYR A 121 -17.85 17.29 -1.02
N VAL A 122 -16.80 16.97 -1.77
CA VAL A 122 -15.53 17.71 -1.75
C VAL A 122 -15.46 18.55 -3.02
N PRO A 123 -15.40 19.90 -2.92
CA PRO A 123 -15.25 20.75 -4.10
C PRO A 123 -14.01 20.37 -4.92
N LEU A 124 -14.14 20.44 -6.23
CA LEU A 124 -12.98 20.26 -7.10
C LEU A 124 -11.94 21.36 -6.83
N PRO A 125 -10.63 21.01 -6.88
CA PRO A 125 -9.59 22.00 -6.70
C PRO A 125 -9.66 23.09 -7.76
N THR A 126 -9.62 24.36 -7.34
CA THR A 126 -9.64 25.53 -8.23
C THR A 126 -8.25 25.99 -8.63
N GLN A 127 -7.23 25.64 -7.86
CA GLN A 127 -5.84 26.02 -8.12
C GLN A 127 -5.11 24.92 -8.91
N PRO A 128 -4.20 25.27 -9.83
CA PRO A 128 -3.40 24.29 -10.56
C PRO A 128 -2.46 23.55 -9.62
N ALA A 129 -2.19 22.28 -9.93
CA ALA A 129 -1.15 21.51 -9.25
C ALA A 129 0.23 21.83 -9.83
N ALA A 130 1.24 21.86 -8.98
CA ALA A 130 2.64 21.80 -9.37
C ALA A 130 3.11 20.34 -9.27
N VAL A 131 3.70 19.82 -10.34
CA VAL A 131 4.17 18.42 -10.43
C VAL A 131 5.69 18.42 -10.55
N GLN A 132 6.36 17.65 -9.69
CA GLN A 132 7.80 17.48 -9.73
C GLN A 132 8.19 16.03 -9.54
N ASP A 133 9.02 15.51 -10.44
CA ASP A 133 9.61 14.18 -10.32
C ASP A 133 10.95 14.27 -9.55
N LEU A 134 11.10 13.41 -8.56
CA LEU A 134 12.23 13.36 -7.65
C LEU A 134 12.89 11.99 -7.70
N SER A 135 14.09 11.91 -8.28
CA SER A 135 14.88 10.68 -8.30
C SER A 135 15.79 10.61 -7.08
N LEU A 136 15.69 9.53 -6.32
CA LEU A 136 16.39 9.29 -5.07
C LEU A 136 17.27 8.05 -5.14
N VAL A 137 18.40 8.08 -4.46
CA VAL A 137 19.21 6.91 -4.14
C VAL A 137 18.84 6.46 -2.73
N VAL A 138 18.25 5.27 -2.64
CA VAL A 138 17.66 4.72 -1.42
C VAL A 138 18.46 3.51 -0.96
N PRO A 139 18.95 3.44 0.29
CA PRO A 139 19.60 2.25 0.84
C PRO A 139 18.69 1.02 0.77
N ALA A 140 19.25 -0.17 0.54
CA ALA A 140 18.48 -1.40 0.32
C ALA A 140 17.55 -1.76 1.50
N GLY A 141 17.95 -1.41 2.74
CA GLY A 141 17.16 -1.67 3.95
C GLY A 141 16.05 -0.66 4.23
N VAL A 142 15.98 0.45 3.49
CA VAL A 142 14.97 1.49 3.68
C VAL A 142 13.75 1.18 2.81
N LEU A 143 12.58 1.12 3.40
CA LEU A 143 11.34 0.86 2.67
C LEU A 143 10.86 2.12 1.95
N ALA A 144 10.17 1.95 0.82
CA ALA A 144 9.52 3.07 0.12
C ALA A 144 8.48 3.76 1.01
N ALA A 145 7.79 2.99 1.86
CA ALA A 145 6.85 3.52 2.84
C ALA A 145 7.51 4.46 3.87
N ASP A 146 8.75 4.18 4.30
CA ASP A 146 9.48 5.06 5.22
C ASP A 146 9.79 6.40 4.56
N VAL A 147 10.20 6.36 3.28
CA VAL A 147 10.43 7.57 2.48
C VAL A 147 9.13 8.37 2.33
N GLU A 148 8.02 7.71 2.00
CA GLU A 148 6.72 8.35 1.86
C GLU A 148 6.27 9.04 3.15
N VAL A 149 6.34 8.36 4.29
CA VAL A 149 5.97 8.92 5.60
C VAL A 149 6.78 10.18 5.90
N ARG A 150 8.09 10.17 5.61
CA ARG A 150 8.96 11.35 5.84
C ARG A 150 8.61 12.50 4.91
N MET A 151 8.42 12.22 3.62
CA MET A 151 8.04 13.23 2.64
C MET A 151 6.71 13.89 3.00
N ARG A 152 5.70 13.11 3.34
CA ARG A 152 4.38 13.64 3.76
C ARG A 152 4.48 14.48 5.03
N ARG A 153 5.28 14.06 6.01
CA ARG A 153 5.49 14.83 7.25
C ARG A 153 6.10 16.20 6.99
N VAL A 154 7.12 16.28 6.12
CA VAL A 154 7.83 17.54 5.84
C VAL A 154 7.03 18.45 4.92
N ALA A 155 6.41 17.90 3.88
CA ALA A 155 5.65 18.66 2.90
C ALA A 155 4.29 19.13 3.46
N GLY A 156 3.74 18.37 4.42
CA GLY A 156 2.45 18.68 5.03
C GLY A 156 1.29 18.63 4.03
N PRO A 157 0.24 19.43 4.26
CA PRO A 157 -0.99 19.38 3.47
C PRO A 157 -0.83 19.84 2.01
N LEU A 158 0.28 20.48 1.67
CA LEU A 158 0.56 20.90 0.29
C LEU A 158 0.92 19.73 -0.62
N LEU A 159 1.39 18.59 -0.08
CA LEU A 159 1.63 17.37 -0.85
C LEU A 159 0.32 16.61 -1.03
N GLU A 160 -0.36 16.86 -2.13
CA GLU A 160 -1.64 16.22 -2.47
C GLU A 160 -1.45 14.73 -2.78
N ARG A 161 -0.43 14.39 -3.63
CA ARG A 161 -0.18 13.03 -4.08
C ARG A 161 1.31 12.75 -4.17
N LEU A 162 1.67 11.51 -3.83
CA LEU A 162 3.02 10.98 -3.93
C LEU A 162 2.95 9.58 -4.51
N GLU A 163 3.64 9.35 -5.62
CA GLU A 163 3.61 8.08 -6.36
C GLU A 163 5.03 7.65 -6.71
N VAL A 164 5.30 6.34 -6.59
CA VAL A 164 6.52 5.75 -7.15
C VAL A 164 6.29 5.53 -8.63
N LEU A 165 7.14 6.14 -9.46
CA LEU A 165 7.09 5.98 -10.92
C LEU A 165 7.97 4.84 -11.42
N ASP A 166 9.16 4.70 -10.82
CA ASP A 166 10.17 3.76 -11.29
C ASP A 166 11.12 3.34 -10.17
N GLU A 167 11.59 2.11 -10.26
CA GLU A 167 12.68 1.58 -9.44
C GLU A 167 13.78 1.04 -10.36
N TYR A 168 14.99 1.53 -10.18
CA TYR A 168 16.18 1.10 -10.91
C TYR A 168 17.18 0.42 -9.97
N ARG A 169 17.67 -0.75 -10.41
CA ARG A 169 18.79 -1.46 -9.79
C ARG A 169 19.85 -1.74 -10.84
N GLY A 170 21.05 -1.22 -10.65
CA GLY A 170 22.07 -1.42 -11.66
C GLY A 170 23.42 -0.80 -11.28
N PRO A 171 24.45 -1.03 -12.13
CA PRO A 171 25.86 -0.72 -11.80
C PRO A 171 26.16 0.78 -11.69
N LYS A 172 25.24 1.64 -12.09
CA LYS A 172 25.39 3.10 -11.96
C LYS A 172 25.00 3.64 -10.58
N LEU A 173 24.63 2.76 -9.65
CA LEU A 173 24.30 3.11 -8.26
C LEU A 173 25.34 2.57 -7.29
N PRO A 174 25.54 3.21 -6.14
CA PRO A 174 26.38 2.67 -5.08
C PRO A 174 25.91 1.27 -4.65
N ALA A 175 26.83 0.40 -4.30
CA ALA A 175 26.52 -0.95 -3.81
C ALA A 175 25.57 -0.87 -2.61
N GLY A 176 24.57 -1.76 -2.54
CA GLY A 176 23.58 -1.77 -1.47
C GLY A 176 22.54 -0.67 -1.54
N THR A 177 22.37 -0.02 -2.70
CA THR A 177 21.32 0.98 -2.92
C THR A 177 20.47 0.65 -4.14
N ARG A 178 19.31 1.31 -4.24
CA ARG A 178 18.46 1.35 -5.43
C ARG A 178 18.07 2.78 -5.76
N GLY A 179 17.83 3.06 -7.03
CA GLY A 179 17.24 4.31 -7.49
C GLY A 179 15.71 4.20 -7.46
N VAL A 180 15.04 5.17 -6.85
CA VAL A 180 13.58 5.24 -6.87
C VAL A 180 13.18 6.63 -7.33
N THR A 181 12.30 6.71 -8.31
CA THR A 181 11.77 7.98 -8.82
C THR A 181 10.35 8.16 -8.31
N TRP A 182 10.12 9.28 -7.66
CA TRP A 182 8.85 9.68 -7.10
C TRP A 182 8.24 10.83 -7.89
N ARG A 183 6.94 10.77 -8.15
CA ARG A 183 6.15 11.91 -8.59
C ARG A 183 5.51 12.57 -7.39
N CYS A 184 5.82 13.84 -7.19
CA CYS A 184 5.25 14.67 -6.15
C CYS A 184 4.27 15.64 -6.80
N VAL A 185 3.01 15.61 -6.36
CA VAL A 185 1.98 16.56 -6.78
C VAL A 185 1.67 17.48 -5.61
N PHE A 186 1.93 18.75 -5.78
CA PHE A 186 1.71 19.78 -4.77
C PHE A 186 0.54 20.67 -5.18
N ARG A 187 -0.29 21.03 -4.23
CA ARG A 187 -1.38 21.99 -4.43
C ARG A 187 -1.65 22.76 -3.16
N ASP A 188 -1.90 24.04 -3.32
CA ASP A 188 -2.45 24.90 -2.28
C ASP A 188 -3.93 25.19 -2.63
N PRO A 189 -4.88 24.99 -1.73
CA PRO A 189 -6.30 25.23 -2.03
C PRO A 189 -6.63 26.71 -2.22
N VAL A 190 -5.78 27.61 -1.77
CA VAL A 190 -6.06 29.05 -1.73
C VAL A 190 -5.35 29.83 -2.84
N ARG A 191 -4.11 29.44 -3.19
CA ARG A 191 -3.29 30.16 -4.16
C ARG A 191 -2.52 29.22 -5.09
N THR A 192 -2.12 29.70 -6.25
CA THR A 192 -1.18 29.00 -7.12
C THR A 192 0.21 28.95 -6.45
N LEU A 193 0.81 27.75 -6.38
CA LEU A 193 2.19 27.57 -5.89
C LEU A 193 3.19 28.11 -6.93
N ARG A 194 4.24 28.79 -6.44
CA ARG A 194 5.39 29.19 -7.25
C ARG A 194 6.43 28.08 -7.24
N ASP A 195 7.30 28.03 -8.24
CA ASP A 195 8.40 27.06 -8.30
C ASP A 195 9.28 27.13 -7.02
N SER A 196 9.54 28.35 -6.52
CA SER A 196 10.28 28.55 -5.28
C SER A 196 9.63 27.92 -4.03
N ASP A 197 8.29 27.87 -3.98
CA ASP A 197 7.56 27.25 -2.87
C ASP A 197 7.81 25.74 -2.88
N VAL A 198 7.75 25.14 -4.08
CA VAL A 198 7.97 23.69 -4.28
C VAL A 198 9.44 23.32 -4.02
N ASP A 199 10.38 24.10 -4.54
CA ASP A 199 11.81 23.88 -4.34
C ASP A 199 12.18 23.92 -2.86
N GLU A 200 11.62 24.83 -2.09
CA GLU A 200 11.84 24.91 -0.65
C GLU A 200 11.30 23.66 0.09
N ILE A 201 10.13 23.17 -0.28
CA ILE A 201 9.56 21.94 0.29
C ILE A 201 10.46 20.75 -0.03
N ILE A 202 10.86 20.59 -1.30
CA ILE A 202 11.75 19.51 -1.73
C ILE A 202 13.09 19.58 -1.02
N ARG A 203 13.68 20.76 -0.89
CA ARG A 203 14.94 20.94 -0.18
C ARG A 203 14.85 20.48 1.29
N ARG A 204 13.80 20.87 2.01
CA ARG A 204 13.56 20.43 3.39
C ARG A 204 13.32 18.91 3.46
N ALA A 205 12.57 18.36 2.53
CA ALA A 205 12.33 16.91 2.46
C ALA A 205 13.63 16.14 2.23
N LEU A 206 14.48 16.57 1.30
CA LEU A 206 15.78 15.96 1.04
C LEU A 206 16.70 16.01 2.26
N THR A 207 16.76 17.13 2.97
CA THR A 207 17.55 17.26 4.21
C THR A 207 17.08 16.26 5.28
N ALA A 208 15.77 16.11 5.47
CA ALA A 208 15.22 15.14 6.43
C ALA A 208 15.47 13.68 6.00
N LEU A 209 15.29 13.38 4.72
CA LEU A 209 15.52 12.03 4.17
C LEU A 209 17.00 11.63 4.28
N GLU A 210 17.92 12.54 4.03
CA GLU A 210 19.35 12.26 4.15
C GLU A 210 19.75 12.06 5.62
N GLY A 211 19.30 12.93 6.51
CA GLY A 211 19.67 12.87 7.93
C GLY A 211 19.06 11.67 8.67
N GLU A 212 17.84 11.25 8.34
CA GLU A 212 17.12 10.20 9.07
C GLU A 212 17.21 8.83 8.43
N LEU A 213 17.32 8.75 7.08
CA LEU A 213 17.25 7.49 6.32
C LEU A 213 18.48 7.25 5.42
N GLY A 214 19.41 8.21 5.34
CA GLY A 214 20.54 8.13 4.41
C GLY A 214 20.15 8.17 2.93
N VAL A 215 18.93 8.63 2.62
CA VAL A 215 18.41 8.75 1.26
C VAL A 215 18.90 10.04 0.63
N ARG A 216 19.44 9.97 -0.59
CA ARG A 216 20.03 11.13 -1.27
C ARG A 216 19.39 11.37 -2.62
N ARG A 217 19.41 12.60 -3.08
CA ARG A 217 19.01 12.94 -4.44
C ARG A 217 19.98 12.27 -5.43
N ARG A 218 19.44 11.62 -6.46
CA ARG A 218 20.25 11.11 -7.57
C ARG A 218 20.62 12.28 -8.48
N THR A 219 21.89 12.57 -8.58
CA THR A 219 22.46 13.44 -9.62
C THR A 219 22.77 12.56 -10.83
N VAL A 220 22.30 12.96 -12.02
CA VAL A 220 22.60 12.31 -13.30
C VAL A 220 23.96 12.76 -13.79
#